data_19615db7aaa832bc623fac9625962a25
#
_entry.id   19615db7aaa832bc623fac9625962a25
#
_cell.length_a   1.000
_cell.length_b   1.000
_cell.length_c   1.000
_cell.angle_alpha   90.00
_cell.angle_beta   90.00
_cell.angle_gamma   90.00
#
_symmetry.space_group_name_H-M   'P 1'
#
loop_
_entity.id
_entity.type
_entity.pdbx_description
1 polymer ?
#
loop_
_entity_poly.entity_id
_entity_poly.type
_entity_poly.pdbx_seq_one_letter_code
_entity_poly.pdbx_strand_id
1 'polypeptide(L)'
;MKPLATLAALLAAAAPFASQAQDQQALYVRSLAATCANCHGTDGRAVVGSTMPALAGMPRDQLLTQLKAFKAGTRPSTIMNQLAKGYTDAQLEQIAGYFAAQK
;
A
#
# COMPACT_ATOMS: atom_id res chain seq x y z
N MET A 1 -8.14 35.28 32.76
CA MET A 1 -8.93 34.04 32.61
C MET A 1 -9.43 33.79 31.15
N LYS A 2 -8.65 34.17 30.15
CA LYS A 2 -9.03 33.96 28.74
C LYS A 2 -8.01 33.25 27.84
N PRO A 3 -6.97 32.53 28.32
CA PRO A 3 -6.04 31.84 27.41
C PRO A 3 -6.52 30.44 27.00
N LEU A 4 -7.38 29.79 27.79
CA LEU A 4 -7.83 28.40 27.48
C LEU A 4 -8.79 28.30 26.27
N ALA A 5 -9.65 29.31 26.06
CA ALA A 5 -10.59 29.30 24.93
C ALA A 5 -9.90 29.54 23.58
N THR A 6 -8.82 30.31 23.56
CA THR A 6 -8.01 30.56 22.35
C THR A 6 -7.18 29.38 21.94
N LEU A 7 -6.67 28.60 22.90
CA LEU A 7 -5.93 27.35 22.62
C LEU A 7 -6.85 26.27 22.05
N ALA A 8 -8.08 26.14 22.55
CA ALA A 8 -9.06 25.19 22.04
C ALA A 8 -9.50 25.52 20.60
N ALA A 9 -9.63 26.80 20.26
CA ALA A 9 -9.99 27.23 18.90
C ALA A 9 -8.87 26.95 17.88
N LEU A 10 -7.60 27.09 18.26
CA LEU A 10 -6.46 26.79 17.40
C LEU A 10 -6.30 25.27 17.13
N LEU A 11 -6.61 24.43 18.12
CA LEU A 11 -6.60 22.97 17.96
C LEU A 11 -7.75 22.47 17.05
N ALA A 12 -8.91 23.11 17.10
CA ALA A 12 -10.05 22.76 16.24
C ALA A 12 -9.81 23.14 14.77
N ALA A 13 -9.05 24.20 14.49
CA ALA A 13 -8.72 24.62 13.12
C ALA A 13 -7.68 23.71 12.42
N ALA A 14 -6.87 22.97 13.16
CA ALA A 14 -5.86 22.07 12.61
C ALA A 14 -6.42 20.69 12.15
N ALA A 15 -7.56 20.27 12.69
CA ALA A 15 -8.16 18.96 12.42
C ALA A 15 -8.49 18.69 10.93
N PRO A 16 -9.05 19.62 10.11
CA PRO A 16 -9.37 19.37 8.72
C PRO A 16 -8.13 19.13 7.85
N PHE A 17 -7.01 19.74 8.16
CA PHE A 17 -5.77 19.55 7.39
C PHE A 17 -5.15 18.16 7.62
N ALA A 18 -5.23 17.61 8.82
CA ALA A 18 -4.74 16.27 9.11
C ALA A 18 -5.56 15.20 8.37
N SER A 19 -6.87 15.36 8.26
CA SER A 19 -7.75 14.46 7.51
C SER A 19 -7.40 14.43 6.02
N GLN A 20 -7.20 15.58 5.40
CA GLN A 20 -6.82 15.66 3.98
C GLN A 20 -5.46 15.01 3.69
N ALA A 21 -4.49 15.13 4.58
CA ALA A 21 -3.18 14.51 4.41
C ALA A 21 -3.28 12.98 4.47
N GLN A 22 -4.15 12.42 5.32
CA GLN A 22 -4.42 10.98 5.38
C GLN A 22 -5.09 10.46 4.11
N ASP A 23 -6.04 11.21 3.55
CA ASP A 23 -6.72 10.84 2.30
C ASP A 23 -5.75 10.83 1.12
N GLN A 24 -4.86 11.81 1.03
CA GLN A 24 -3.82 11.87 0.01
C GLN A 24 -2.84 10.70 0.12
N GLN A 25 -2.42 10.35 1.32
CA GLN A 25 -1.52 9.21 1.55
C GLN A 25 -2.20 7.89 1.17
N ALA A 26 -3.46 7.70 1.53
CA ALA A 26 -4.22 6.51 1.17
C ALA A 26 -4.38 6.40 -0.36
N LEU A 27 -4.66 7.50 -1.04
CA LEU A 27 -4.75 7.55 -2.50
C LEU A 27 -3.40 7.23 -3.16
N TYR A 28 -2.32 7.76 -2.63
CA TYR A 28 -0.96 7.47 -3.12
C TYR A 28 -0.65 5.97 -3.02
N VAL A 29 -0.87 5.34 -1.87
CA VAL A 29 -0.63 3.91 -1.67
C VAL A 29 -1.51 3.06 -2.59
N ARG A 30 -2.78 3.44 -2.74
CA ARG A 30 -3.69 2.78 -3.68
C ARG A 30 -3.20 2.88 -5.12
N SER A 31 -2.63 4.01 -5.52
CA SER A 31 -2.07 4.18 -6.87
C SER A 31 -0.85 3.30 -7.10
N LEU A 32 0.01 3.11 -6.10
CA LEU A 32 1.12 2.15 -6.18
C LEU A 32 0.60 0.72 -6.37
N ALA A 33 -0.38 0.31 -5.58
CA ALA A 33 -0.96 -1.03 -5.63
C ALA A 33 -1.76 -1.28 -6.92
N ALA A 34 -2.32 -0.24 -7.55
CA ALA A 34 -3.08 -0.34 -8.78
C ALA A 34 -2.26 -0.91 -9.95
N THR A 35 -0.96 -0.72 -9.96
CA THR A 35 -0.07 -1.27 -10.98
C THR A 35 -0.04 -2.81 -10.97
N CYS A 36 -0.37 -3.45 -9.86
CA CYS A 36 -0.40 -4.90 -9.70
C CYS A 36 -1.70 -5.52 -10.24
N ALA A 37 -2.76 -4.71 -10.40
CA ALA A 37 -4.11 -5.17 -10.74
C ALA A 37 -4.19 -5.84 -12.11
N ASN A 38 -3.36 -5.42 -13.06
CA ASN A 38 -3.37 -5.96 -14.42
C ASN A 38 -3.13 -7.48 -14.46
N CYS A 39 -2.33 -8.00 -13.55
CA CYS A 39 -2.02 -9.42 -13.45
C CYS A 39 -2.70 -10.11 -12.26
N HIS A 40 -2.74 -9.44 -11.10
CA HIS A 40 -3.24 -10.03 -9.85
C HIS A 40 -4.71 -9.72 -9.55
N GLY A 41 -5.37 -8.96 -10.40
CA GLY A 41 -6.76 -8.54 -10.23
C GLY A 41 -6.89 -7.28 -9.37
N THR A 42 -8.05 -6.64 -9.48
CA THR A 42 -8.35 -5.40 -8.74
C THR A 42 -8.24 -5.64 -7.24
N ASP A 43 -7.50 -4.78 -6.56
CA ASP A 43 -7.21 -4.90 -5.13
C ASP A 43 -6.57 -6.25 -4.74
N GLY A 44 -5.89 -6.91 -5.68
CA GLY A 44 -5.23 -8.20 -5.47
C GLY A 44 -6.18 -9.39 -5.41
N ARG A 45 -7.45 -9.21 -5.79
CA ARG A 45 -8.41 -10.31 -5.89
C ARG A 45 -8.23 -11.01 -7.23
N ALA A 46 -7.78 -12.25 -7.19
CA ALA A 46 -7.55 -13.04 -8.40
C ALA A 46 -8.84 -13.14 -9.24
N VAL A 47 -8.72 -12.94 -10.54
CA VAL A 47 -9.82 -13.16 -11.49
C VAL A 47 -10.10 -14.65 -11.57
N VAL A 48 -11.38 -15.02 -11.65
CA VAL A 48 -11.80 -16.41 -11.78
C VAL A 48 -11.12 -17.06 -13.00
N GLY A 49 -10.49 -18.20 -12.79
CA GLY A 49 -9.75 -18.91 -13.83
C GLY A 49 -8.31 -18.42 -14.06
N SER A 50 -7.87 -17.38 -13.35
CA SER A 50 -6.49 -16.91 -13.43
C SER A 50 -5.53 -17.87 -12.71
N THR A 51 -4.35 -18.06 -13.29
CA THR A 51 -3.24 -18.79 -12.66
C THR A 51 -2.37 -17.88 -11.78
N MET A 52 -2.64 -16.56 -11.80
CA MET A 52 -1.91 -15.60 -10.98
C MET A 52 -2.35 -15.68 -9.53
N PRO A 53 -1.42 -15.63 -8.57
CA PRO A 53 -1.77 -15.70 -7.16
C PRO A 53 -2.55 -14.46 -6.72
N ALA A 54 -3.54 -14.67 -5.85
CA ALA A 54 -4.23 -13.58 -5.18
C ALA A 54 -3.31 -12.93 -4.15
N LEU A 55 -3.36 -11.61 -4.06
CA LEU A 55 -2.60 -10.83 -3.07
C LEU A 55 -3.49 -10.36 -1.92
N ALA A 56 -4.80 -10.21 -2.15
CA ALA A 56 -5.76 -9.75 -1.16
C ALA A 56 -5.75 -10.64 0.09
N GLY A 57 -5.57 -10.04 1.26
CA GLY A 57 -5.57 -10.73 2.54
C GLY A 57 -4.31 -11.55 2.84
N MET A 58 -3.31 -11.52 1.95
CA MET A 58 -2.01 -12.16 2.26
C MET A 58 -1.36 -11.43 3.44
N PRO A 59 -0.80 -12.14 4.44
CA PRO A 59 -0.12 -11.50 5.55
C PRO A 59 0.97 -10.54 5.08
N ARG A 60 0.99 -9.32 5.65
CA ARG A 60 1.89 -8.25 5.24
C ARG A 60 3.35 -8.68 5.17
N ASP A 61 3.84 -9.33 6.21
CA ASP A 61 5.25 -9.70 6.29
C ASP A 61 5.62 -10.79 5.28
N GLN A 62 4.69 -11.71 5.00
CA GLN A 62 4.86 -12.71 3.96
C GLN A 62 4.96 -12.06 2.58
N LEU A 63 4.05 -11.15 2.26
CA LEU A 63 4.05 -10.45 0.98
C LEU A 63 5.31 -9.58 0.81
N LEU A 64 5.69 -8.86 1.86
CA LEU A 64 6.89 -8.03 1.85
C LEU A 64 8.17 -8.85 1.64
N THR A 65 8.29 -9.99 2.31
CA THR A 65 9.41 -10.91 2.14
C THR A 65 9.51 -11.38 0.68
N GLN A 66 8.40 -11.73 0.07
CA GLN A 66 8.36 -12.15 -1.33
C GLN A 66 8.74 -11.02 -2.29
N LEU A 67 8.20 -9.82 -2.08
CA LEU A 67 8.51 -8.64 -2.91
C LEU A 67 10.00 -8.27 -2.83
N LYS A 68 10.58 -8.30 -1.62
CA LYS A 68 12.02 -8.06 -1.44
C LYS A 68 12.88 -9.15 -2.10
N ALA A 69 12.47 -10.40 -2.04
CA ALA A 69 13.16 -11.51 -2.70
C ALA A 69 13.13 -11.37 -4.23
N PHE A 70 12.01 -10.94 -4.80
CA PHE A 70 11.94 -10.61 -6.22
C PHE A 70 12.85 -9.44 -6.59
N LYS A 71 12.83 -8.37 -5.80
CA LYS A 71 13.70 -7.20 -6.02
C LYS A 71 15.18 -7.56 -5.96
N ALA A 72 15.58 -8.38 -5.00
CA ALA A 72 16.95 -8.85 -4.85
C ALA A 72 17.38 -9.90 -5.88
N GLY A 73 16.43 -10.48 -6.62
CA GLY A 73 16.70 -11.55 -7.58
C GLY A 73 16.91 -12.93 -6.97
N THR A 74 16.66 -13.09 -5.66
CA THR A 74 16.82 -14.38 -4.95
C THR A 74 15.64 -15.32 -5.14
N ARG A 75 14.49 -14.79 -5.56
CA ARG A 75 13.33 -15.58 -5.95
C ARG A 75 13.15 -15.51 -7.46
N PRO A 76 13.15 -16.66 -8.18
CA PRO A 76 12.95 -16.66 -9.62
C PRO A 76 11.51 -16.28 -9.99
N SER A 77 11.35 -15.58 -11.11
CA SER A 77 10.04 -15.22 -11.66
C SER A 77 10.16 -14.91 -13.15
N THR A 78 9.04 -14.87 -13.85
CA THR A 78 9.00 -14.43 -15.25
C THR A 78 9.17 -12.91 -15.36
N ILE A 79 8.49 -12.13 -14.50
CA ILE A 79 8.47 -10.66 -14.60
C ILE A 79 8.58 -9.94 -13.25
N MET A 80 8.23 -10.59 -12.13
CA MET A 80 8.18 -9.94 -10.83
C MET A 80 9.53 -9.39 -10.37
N ASN A 81 10.65 -10.02 -10.76
CA ASN A 81 11.99 -9.49 -10.48
C ASN A 81 12.17 -8.09 -11.08
N GLN A 82 11.67 -7.90 -12.28
CA GLN A 82 11.79 -6.61 -12.96
C GLN A 82 10.81 -5.57 -12.40
N LEU A 83 9.58 -5.98 -12.11
CA LEU A 83 8.56 -5.08 -11.53
C LEU A 83 8.96 -4.60 -10.14
N ALA A 84 9.39 -5.49 -9.27
CA ALA A 84 9.77 -5.15 -7.90
C ALA A 84 10.96 -4.17 -7.82
N LYS A 85 11.87 -4.21 -8.79
CA LYS A 85 13.01 -3.25 -8.88
C LYS A 85 12.56 -1.81 -9.10
N GLY A 86 11.37 -1.59 -9.65
CA GLY A 86 10.81 -0.26 -9.89
C GLY A 86 10.36 0.47 -8.62
N TYR A 87 10.35 -0.19 -7.47
CA TYR A 87 9.87 0.36 -6.21
C TYR A 87 10.98 0.47 -5.17
N THR A 88 10.90 1.51 -4.33
CA THR A 88 11.72 1.61 -3.13
C THR A 88 11.26 0.58 -2.08
N ASP A 89 12.10 0.28 -1.11
CA ASP A 89 11.71 -0.63 -0.02
C ASP A 89 10.52 -0.08 0.78
N ALA A 90 10.47 1.23 1.01
CA ALA A 90 9.33 1.88 1.65
C ALA A 90 8.04 1.72 0.83
N GLN A 91 8.11 1.84 -0.48
CA GLN A 91 6.95 1.60 -1.37
C GLN A 91 6.51 0.14 -1.34
N LEU A 92 7.43 -0.82 -1.32
CA LEU A 92 7.11 -2.24 -1.19
C LEU A 92 6.41 -2.54 0.16
N GLU A 93 6.82 -1.89 1.24
CA GLU A 93 6.16 -1.99 2.55
C GLU A 93 4.72 -1.45 2.50
N GLN A 94 4.52 -0.32 1.84
CA GLN A 94 3.18 0.27 1.66
C GLN A 94 2.28 -0.61 0.79
N ILE A 95 2.80 -1.16 -0.30
CA ILE A 95 2.09 -2.10 -1.18
C ILE A 95 1.68 -3.36 -0.41
N ALA A 96 2.61 -3.95 0.35
CA ALA A 96 2.33 -5.12 1.16
C ALA A 96 1.24 -4.86 2.21
N GLY A 97 1.28 -3.71 2.88
CA GLY A 97 0.25 -3.28 3.83
C GLY A 97 -1.11 -3.08 3.16
N TYR A 98 -1.14 -2.51 1.96
CA TYR A 98 -2.37 -2.32 1.20
C TYR A 98 -3.07 -3.65 0.90
N PHE A 99 -2.37 -4.62 0.33
CA PHE A 99 -2.97 -5.91 -0.01
C PHE A 99 -3.33 -6.74 1.22
N ALA A 100 -2.55 -6.68 2.28
CA ALA A 100 -2.87 -7.37 3.54
C ALA A 100 -4.20 -6.89 4.15
N ALA A 101 -4.54 -5.62 3.93
CA ALA A 101 -5.79 -5.02 4.41
C ALA A 101 -7.02 -5.35 3.53
N GLN A 102 -6.84 -5.91 2.35
CA GLN A 102 -7.95 -6.30 1.47
C GLN A 102 -8.61 -7.59 1.95
N LYS A 103 -9.94 -7.69 1.76
CA LYS A 103 -10.73 -8.86 2.14
C LYS A 103 -11.28 -9.60 0.93
#